data_18095d69fa58ab6e98defe6e53ef6325
#
_entry.id   18095d69fa58ab6e98defe6e53ef6325
#
_cell.length_a   1.000
_cell.length_b   1.000
_cell.length_c   1.000
_cell.angle_alpha   90.00
_cell.angle_beta   90.00
_cell.angle_gamma   90.00
#
_symmetry.space_group_name_H-M   'P 1'
#
loop_
_entity.id
_entity.type
_entity.pdbx_description
1 polymer ?
#
loop_
_entity_poly.entity_id
_entity_poly.type
_entity_poly.pdbx_seq_one_letter_code
_entity_poly.pdbx_strand_id
1 'polypeptide(L)'
;LRLIQILNINQYLVTFFLIFSNLCFYNFYYSKQRRYMVHFFLVLMLIITFGEIKIQKYNSKDFTKELNISIGQPVIYPDEKWDPLLRSRNNQIMSDLLYESLTTSPDLIIWPEAALVYQLAKDGSVERKNLQSHLGESFLITGIPQRVSIGEELKSYNSAIFMNSDGFYDTYQKIFLVPFAEYVPFFNNWISKMNQFDDLGSFSKGNDYKTFKLKSNIISIMICYDSSSHKLAKKMVDEGAEVLFVITNDSYVGKAMPFQHFEHAKLRAVELGVPVVQSANNGISGIILPSGKVVIKSEIDQRGVFNYIIKF
;
A
#
# COMPACT_ATOMS: atom_id res chain seq x y z
N LEU A 1 0.95 -19.78 -2.53
CA LEU A 1 -0.15 -19.12 -3.26
C LEU A 1 -1.46 -19.93 -3.20
N ARG A 2 -1.44 -21.24 -3.45
CA ARG A 2 -2.66 -22.08 -3.51
C ARG A 2 -3.46 -22.06 -2.21
N LEU A 3 -2.80 -22.15 -1.06
CA LEU A 3 -3.45 -22.16 0.25
C LEU A 3 -4.17 -20.84 0.58
N ILE A 4 -3.61 -19.71 0.17
CA ILE A 4 -4.20 -18.40 0.48
C ILE A 4 -5.38 -18.02 -0.43
N GLN A 5 -5.63 -18.75 -1.53
CA GLN A 5 -6.77 -18.48 -2.42
C GLN A 5 -8.13 -18.62 -1.73
N ILE A 6 -8.22 -19.37 -0.64
CA ILE A 6 -9.46 -19.46 0.15
C ILE A 6 -9.86 -18.14 0.81
N LEU A 7 -8.92 -17.20 0.99
CA LEU A 7 -9.20 -15.85 1.50
C LEU A 7 -10.20 -15.11 0.61
N ASN A 8 -10.17 -15.35 -0.69
CA ASN A 8 -11.13 -14.75 -1.64
C ASN A 8 -12.59 -15.18 -1.39
N ILE A 9 -12.79 -16.30 -0.67
CA ILE A 9 -14.13 -16.73 -0.24
C ILE A 9 -14.48 -16.03 1.09
N ASN A 10 -13.61 -16.19 2.08
CA ASN A 10 -13.80 -15.61 3.40
C ASN A 10 -12.47 -15.54 4.15
N GLN A 11 -12.18 -14.37 4.74
CA GLN A 11 -10.94 -14.11 5.50
C GLN A 11 -10.73 -15.06 6.69
N TYR A 12 -11.79 -15.62 7.27
CA TYR A 12 -11.70 -16.51 8.43
C TYR A 12 -11.40 -17.97 8.05
N LEU A 13 -11.46 -18.36 6.79
CA LEU A 13 -11.21 -19.76 6.39
C LEU A 13 -9.78 -20.21 6.68
N VAL A 14 -8.78 -19.32 6.58
CA VAL A 14 -7.40 -19.65 6.94
C VAL A 14 -7.30 -19.93 8.44
N THR A 15 -7.92 -19.10 9.28
CA THR A 15 -7.95 -19.30 10.74
C THR A 15 -8.66 -20.61 11.10
N PHE A 16 -9.80 -20.87 10.46
CA PHE A 16 -10.52 -22.14 10.62
C PHE A 16 -9.65 -23.34 10.26
N PHE A 17 -8.97 -23.30 9.11
CA PHE A 17 -8.07 -24.37 8.70
C PHE A 17 -6.91 -24.58 9.68
N LEU A 18 -6.33 -23.53 10.23
CA LEU A 18 -5.27 -23.62 11.24
C LEU A 18 -5.77 -24.29 12.51
N ILE A 19 -6.95 -23.89 13.02
CA ILE A 19 -7.57 -24.51 14.20
C ILE A 19 -7.87 -25.98 13.92
N PHE A 20 -8.49 -26.30 12.80
CA PHE A 20 -8.78 -27.66 12.37
C PHE A 20 -7.52 -28.52 12.29
N SER A 21 -6.46 -28.00 11.71
CA SER A 21 -5.16 -28.67 11.59
C SER A 21 -4.59 -29.01 12.99
N ASN A 22 -4.58 -28.02 13.88
CA ASN A 22 -4.12 -28.23 15.27
C ASN A 22 -4.93 -29.30 16.00
N LEU A 23 -6.27 -29.30 15.84
CA LEU A 23 -7.14 -30.33 16.42
C LEU A 23 -6.85 -31.72 15.84
N CYS A 24 -6.61 -31.85 14.54
CA CYS A 24 -6.23 -33.11 13.92
C CYS A 24 -4.91 -33.65 14.47
N PHE A 25 -3.89 -32.81 14.57
CA PHE A 25 -2.60 -33.21 15.14
C PHE A 25 -2.70 -33.57 16.60
N TYR A 26 -3.41 -32.77 17.41
CA TYR A 26 -3.64 -33.05 18.83
C TYR A 26 -4.32 -34.41 19.04
N ASN A 27 -5.45 -34.66 18.37
CA ASN A 27 -6.18 -35.91 18.51
C ASN A 27 -5.37 -37.11 17.97
N PHE A 28 -4.59 -36.94 16.91
CA PHE A 28 -3.68 -37.99 16.44
C PHE A 28 -2.60 -38.32 17.49
N TYR A 29 -2.00 -37.31 18.09
CA TYR A 29 -0.95 -37.51 19.08
C TYR A 29 -1.46 -38.30 20.31
N TYR A 30 -2.64 -37.94 20.83
CA TYR A 30 -3.19 -38.58 22.02
C TYR A 30 -3.89 -39.93 21.74
N SER A 31 -4.72 -40.02 20.72
CA SER A 31 -5.50 -41.24 20.42
C SER A 31 -4.79 -42.22 19.49
N LYS A 32 -3.69 -41.82 18.85
CA LYS A 32 -2.97 -42.58 17.81
C LYS A 32 -3.83 -43.04 16.62
N GLN A 33 -5.04 -42.49 16.46
CA GLN A 33 -5.97 -42.89 15.41
C GLN A 33 -5.65 -42.20 14.11
N ARG A 34 -5.29 -42.95 13.08
CA ARG A 34 -4.88 -42.46 11.74
C ARG A 34 -5.97 -41.64 11.04
N ARG A 35 -7.26 -41.82 11.38
CA ARG A 35 -8.38 -41.08 10.78
C ARG A 35 -8.20 -39.55 10.87
N TYR A 36 -7.62 -39.03 11.94
CA TYR A 36 -7.42 -37.58 12.10
C TYR A 36 -6.41 -37.02 11.07
N MET A 37 -5.37 -37.80 10.78
CA MET A 37 -4.43 -37.41 9.72
C MET A 37 -5.06 -37.52 8.32
N VAL A 38 -5.93 -38.52 8.11
CA VAL A 38 -6.69 -38.63 6.85
C VAL A 38 -7.58 -37.39 6.65
N HIS A 39 -8.32 -36.97 7.68
CA HIS A 39 -9.15 -35.74 7.60
C HIS A 39 -8.31 -34.50 7.30
N PHE A 40 -7.16 -34.33 7.98
CA PHE A 40 -6.24 -33.22 7.71
C PHE A 40 -5.79 -33.21 6.24
N PHE A 41 -5.30 -34.33 5.72
CA PHE A 41 -4.83 -34.41 4.33
C PHE A 41 -5.96 -34.23 3.31
N LEU A 42 -7.17 -34.71 3.59
CA LEU A 42 -8.33 -34.48 2.70
C LEU A 42 -8.68 -32.99 2.61
N VAL A 43 -8.75 -32.29 3.77
CA VAL A 43 -9.03 -30.85 3.77
C VAL A 43 -7.91 -30.07 3.11
N LEU A 44 -6.65 -30.42 3.39
CA LEU A 44 -5.49 -29.79 2.76
C LEU A 44 -5.53 -29.95 1.23
N MET A 45 -5.84 -31.15 0.74
CA MET A 45 -5.95 -31.44 -0.70
C MET A 45 -7.09 -30.62 -1.34
N LEU A 46 -8.24 -30.52 -0.69
CA LEU A 46 -9.35 -29.69 -1.18
C LEU A 46 -8.95 -28.22 -1.30
N ILE A 47 -8.27 -27.67 -0.30
CA ILE A 47 -7.80 -26.27 -0.34
C ILE A 47 -6.78 -26.06 -1.45
N ILE A 48 -5.82 -26.97 -1.63
CA ILE A 48 -4.82 -26.89 -2.70
C ILE A 48 -5.48 -26.97 -4.08
N THR A 49 -6.41 -27.91 -4.27
CA THR A 49 -7.14 -28.08 -5.54
C THR A 49 -7.98 -26.84 -5.85
N PHE A 50 -8.71 -26.33 -4.86
CA PHE A 50 -9.47 -25.08 -5.02
C PHE A 50 -8.54 -23.92 -5.43
N GLY A 51 -7.39 -23.75 -4.75
CA GLY A 51 -6.43 -22.73 -5.06
C GLY A 51 -5.86 -22.84 -6.47
N GLU A 52 -5.58 -24.07 -6.93
CA GLU A 52 -5.12 -24.31 -8.31
C GLU A 52 -6.17 -23.90 -9.34
N ILE A 53 -7.42 -24.32 -9.14
CA ILE A 53 -8.54 -23.96 -10.04
C ILE A 53 -8.70 -22.43 -10.11
N LYS A 54 -8.61 -21.73 -8.97
CA LYS A 54 -8.70 -20.27 -8.94
C LYS A 54 -7.56 -19.60 -9.71
N ILE A 55 -6.33 -20.04 -9.52
CA ILE A 55 -5.17 -19.52 -10.23
C ILE A 55 -5.29 -19.76 -11.74
N GLN A 56 -5.68 -20.96 -12.14
CA GLN A 56 -5.89 -21.29 -13.56
C GLN A 56 -7.00 -20.43 -14.18
N LYS A 57 -8.14 -20.30 -13.49
CA LYS A 57 -9.24 -19.44 -13.94
C LYS A 57 -8.80 -17.98 -14.11
N TYR A 58 -7.97 -17.47 -13.20
CA TYR A 58 -7.42 -16.13 -13.35
C TYR A 58 -6.49 -16.01 -14.56
N ASN A 59 -5.59 -17.00 -14.74
CA ASN A 59 -4.62 -16.98 -15.83
C ASN A 59 -5.24 -17.15 -17.22
N SER A 60 -6.44 -17.78 -17.29
CA SER A 60 -7.21 -17.95 -18.54
C SER A 60 -8.20 -16.82 -18.82
N LYS A 61 -8.26 -15.79 -17.94
CA LYS A 61 -9.16 -14.66 -18.14
C LYS A 61 -8.60 -13.70 -19.19
N ASP A 62 -9.43 -13.36 -20.17
CA ASP A 62 -9.13 -12.26 -21.10
C ASP A 62 -9.41 -10.94 -20.39
N PHE A 63 -8.36 -10.13 -20.20
CA PHE A 63 -8.45 -8.82 -19.59
C PHE A 63 -8.70 -7.77 -20.67
N THR A 64 -9.66 -6.91 -20.43
CA THR A 64 -10.03 -5.83 -21.36
C THR A 64 -9.49 -4.48 -20.97
N LYS A 65 -8.98 -4.35 -19.75
CA LYS A 65 -8.39 -3.13 -19.21
C LYS A 65 -6.91 -3.33 -19.00
N GLU A 66 -6.16 -2.27 -19.26
CA GLU A 66 -4.74 -2.22 -18.97
C GLU A 66 -4.35 -0.86 -18.38
N LEU A 67 -3.27 -0.84 -17.64
CA LEU A 67 -2.73 0.37 -17.03
C LEU A 67 -1.21 0.30 -17.02
N ASN A 68 -0.55 1.25 -17.68
CA ASN A 68 0.90 1.38 -17.70
C ASN A 68 1.35 2.14 -16.45
N ILE A 69 2.11 1.48 -15.58
CA ILE A 69 2.49 1.99 -14.26
C ILE A 69 4.00 2.10 -14.15
N SER A 70 4.45 3.21 -13.59
CA SER A 70 5.84 3.45 -13.21
C SER A 70 5.96 3.65 -11.70
N ILE A 71 6.73 2.81 -11.01
CA ILE A 71 6.95 2.86 -9.57
C ILE A 71 8.34 3.45 -9.30
N GLY A 72 8.40 4.60 -8.62
CA GLY A 72 9.65 5.20 -8.19
C GLY A 72 10.00 4.81 -6.76
N GLN A 73 11.23 4.32 -6.53
CA GLN A 73 11.81 4.01 -5.23
C GLN A 73 13.02 4.91 -4.98
N PRO A 74 12.90 5.98 -4.18
CA PRO A 74 13.95 7.01 -4.05
C PRO A 74 15.10 6.62 -3.12
N VAL A 75 14.87 5.80 -2.11
CA VAL A 75 15.83 5.47 -1.05
C VAL A 75 16.41 6.73 -0.42
N ILE A 76 15.55 7.48 0.27
CA ILE A 76 15.92 8.66 1.06
C ILE A 76 15.65 8.34 2.53
N TYR A 77 16.70 8.28 3.35
CA TYR A 77 16.58 7.93 4.77
C TYR A 77 16.00 9.08 5.61
N PRO A 78 15.42 8.79 6.79
CA PRO A 78 14.75 9.79 7.62
C PRO A 78 15.63 11.00 8.01
N ASP A 79 16.87 10.76 8.38
CA ASP A 79 17.88 11.76 8.70
C ASP A 79 18.24 12.66 7.51
N GLU A 80 18.25 12.10 6.30
CA GLU A 80 18.46 12.84 5.06
C GLU A 80 17.20 13.61 4.61
N LYS A 81 16.02 13.03 4.81
CA LYS A 81 14.75 13.57 4.31
C LYS A 81 14.40 14.93 4.92
N TRP A 82 14.64 15.09 6.20
CA TRP A 82 14.27 16.29 6.94
C TRP A 82 15.41 17.30 7.09
N ASP A 83 16.62 16.97 6.63
CA ASP A 83 17.75 17.88 6.64
C ASP A 83 17.60 18.98 5.56
N PRO A 84 17.49 20.26 5.94
CA PRO A 84 17.42 21.36 4.98
C PRO A 84 18.61 21.43 4.02
N LEU A 85 19.80 20.99 4.46
CA LEU A 85 21.03 21.03 3.65
C LEU A 85 20.99 19.98 2.51
N LEU A 86 20.26 18.87 2.71
CA LEU A 86 20.13 17.80 1.73
C LEU A 86 18.90 17.96 0.83
N ARG A 87 18.09 19.00 1.04
CA ARG A 87 16.85 19.24 0.31
C ARG A 87 17.05 19.30 -1.22
N SER A 88 18.09 19.99 -1.67
CA SER A 88 18.39 20.09 -3.12
C SER A 88 18.74 18.72 -3.72
N ARG A 89 19.55 17.93 -3.03
CA ARG A 89 19.90 16.55 -3.41
C ARG A 89 18.64 15.65 -3.46
N ASN A 90 17.79 15.72 -2.45
CA ASN A 90 16.57 14.92 -2.39
C ASN A 90 15.61 15.28 -3.53
N ASN A 91 15.48 16.58 -3.84
CA ASN A 91 14.69 17.03 -4.99
C ASN A 91 15.27 16.53 -6.32
N GLN A 92 16.60 16.52 -6.46
CA GLN A 92 17.24 16.00 -7.68
C GLN A 92 16.95 14.50 -7.84
N ILE A 93 17.04 13.70 -6.77
CA ILE A 93 16.67 12.28 -6.80
C ILE A 93 15.22 12.09 -7.30
N MET A 94 14.29 12.88 -6.77
CA MET A 94 12.88 12.79 -7.18
C MET A 94 12.67 13.23 -8.64
N SER A 95 13.40 14.25 -9.09
CA SER A 95 13.35 14.70 -10.48
C SER A 95 13.92 13.65 -11.42
N ASP A 96 15.04 13.03 -11.09
CA ASP A 96 15.66 11.98 -11.90
C ASP A 96 14.70 10.78 -12.05
N LEU A 97 14.06 10.35 -10.95
CA LEU A 97 13.04 9.31 -10.99
C LEU A 97 11.81 9.70 -11.82
N LEU A 98 11.40 10.99 -11.81
CA LEU A 98 10.32 11.47 -12.66
C LEU A 98 10.67 11.34 -14.12
N TYR A 99 11.82 11.89 -14.54
CA TYR A 99 12.25 11.86 -15.94
C TYR A 99 12.47 10.42 -16.42
N GLU A 100 13.05 9.55 -15.61
CA GLU A 100 13.19 8.13 -15.92
C GLU A 100 11.82 7.46 -16.10
N SER A 101 10.86 7.72 -15.21
CA SER A 101 9.48 7.21 -15.30
C SER A 101 8.81 7.62 -16.62
N LEU A 102 8.95 8.88 -17.01
CA LEU A 102 8.31 9.44 -18.21
C LEU A 102 8.82 8.84 -19.51
N THR A 103 10.00 8.19 -19.53
CA THR A 103 10.55 7.54 -20.73
C THR A 103 9.65 6.43 -21.29
N THR A 104 8.80 5.82 -20.43
CA THR A 104 7.87 4.76 -20.83
C THR A 104 6.44 5.27 -21.08
N SER A 105 6.21 6.59 -20.99
CA SER A 105 4.90 7.22 -21.12
C SER A 105 3.83 6.52 -20.27
N PRO A 106 4.01 6.43 -18.93
CA PRO A 106 3.09 5.71 -18.07
C PRO A 106 1.75 6.45 -17.94
N ASP A 107 0.68 5.69 -17.69
CA ASP A 107 -0.60 6.28 -17.29
C ASP A 107 -0.52 6.86 -15.89
N LEU A 108 0.25 6.20 -15.01
CA LEU A 108 0.41 6.57 -13.62
C LEU A 108 1.84 6.37 -13.13
N ILE A 109 2.37 7.40 -12.52
CA ILE A 109 3.61 7.35 -11.72
C ILE A 109 3.19 7.25 -10.24
N ILE A 110 3.82 6.35 -9.50
CA ILE A 110 3.57 6.21 -8.06
C ILE A 110 4.87 6.37 -7.27
N TRP A 111 4.88 7.30 -6.33
CA TRP A 111 5.94 7.54 -5.37
C TRP A 111 5.51 7.17 -3.95
N PRO A 112 6.44 6.87 -3.05
CA PRO A 112 6.14 6.34 -1.74
C PRO A 112 5.52 7.37 -0.78
N GLU A 113 5.21 6.90 0.43
CA GLU A 113 4.76 7.70 1.56
C GLU A 113 5.79 8.75 1.94
N ALA A 114 5.31 9.98 2.18
CA ALA A 114 6.12 11.13 2.52
C ALA A 114 7.34 11.30 1.57
N ALA A 115 7.16 11.02 0.27
CA ALA A 115 8.21 11.18 -0.73
C ALA A 115 8.63 12.64 -0.87
N LEU A 116 7.68 13.55 -0.73
CA LEU A 116 7.90 14.98 -0.77
C LEU A 116 7.51 15.62 0.58
N VAL A 117 8.34 16.53 1.07
CA VAL A 117 8.13 17.25 2.33
C VAL A 117 7.37 18.56 2.16
N TYR A 118 6.85 18.81 0.96
CA TYR A 118 6.12 20.04 0.64
C TYR A 118 4.63 19.95 0.95
N GLN A 119 4.02 21.10 1.21
CA GLN A 119 2.57 21.25 1.36
C GLN A 119 1.88 21.30 -0.02
N LEU A 120 1.99 20.24 -0.82
CA LEU A 120 1.49 20.21 -2.20
C LEU A 120 -0.04 20.40 -2.29
N ALA A 121 -0.78 19.96 -1.27
CA ALA A 121 -2.23 20.14 -1.21
C ALA A 121 -2.67 21.55 -0.79
N LYS A 122 -1.73 22.45 -0.49
CA LYS A 122 -2.04 23.84 -0.15
C LYS A 122 -2.47 24.60 -1.41
N ASP A 123 -3.51 25.43 -1.29
CA ASP A 123 -3.93 26.30 -2.37
C ASP A 123 -2.82 27.26 -2.77
N GLY A 124 -2.65 27.43 -4.08
CA GLY A 124 -1.59 28.28 -4.64
C GLY A 124 -0.18 27.69 -4.56
N SER A 125 -0.01 26.41 -4.16
CA SER A 125 1.32 25.76 -4.12
C SER A 125 2.05 25.87 -5.45
N VAL A 126 3.20 26.57 -5.43
CA VAL A 126 4.09 26.72 -6.58
C VAL A 126 4.76 25.38 -6.90
N GLU A 127 5.16 24.66 -5.86
CA GLU A 127 5.82 23.35 -5.97
C GLU A 127 4.90 22.34 -6.66
N ARG A 128 3.59 22.33 -6.32
CA ARG A 128 2.62 21.48 -7.00
C ARG A 128 2.50 21.83 -8.47
N LYS A 129 2.32 23.12 -8.80
CA LYS A 129 2.16 23.56 -10.19
C LYS A 129 3.41 23.25 -11.02
N ASN A 130 4.58 23.45 -10.44
CA ASN A 130 5.84 23.10 -11.09
C ASN A 130 5.91 21.58 -11.36
N LEU A 131 5.58 20.74 -10.38
CA LEU A 131 5.57 19.29 -10.57
C LEU A 131 4.54 18.85 -11.61
N GLN A 132 3.33 19.41 -11.58
CA GLN A 132 2.27 19.14 -12.55
C GLN A 132 2.71 19.45 -13.98
N SER A 133 3.42 20.56 -14.21
CA SER A 133 3.88 20.96 -15.55
C SER A 133 4.87 19.96 -16.19
N HIS A 134 5.48 19.07 -15.43
CA HIS A 134 6.40 18.04 -15.92
C HIS A 134 5.76 16.67 -16.11
N LEU A 135 4.50 16.46 -15.70
CA LEU A 135 3.85 15.13 -15.76
C LEU A 135 3.46 14.68 -17.18
N GLY A 136 3.37 15.60 -18.16
CA GLY A 136 2.86 15.26 -19.48
C GLY A 136 1.42 14.74 -19.40
N GLU A 137 1.15 13.58 -19.98
CA GLU A 137 -0.17 12.92 -19.93
C GLU A 137 -0.34 11.98 -18.71
N SER A 138 0.71 11.85 -17.91
CA SER A 138 0.71 10.93 -16.76
C SER A 138 0.00 11.53 -15.56
N PHE A 139 -0.60 10.67 -14.74
CA PHE A 139 -0.99 11.00 -13.37
C PHE A 139 0.15 10.69 -12.40
N LEU A 140 0.12 11.32 -11.22
CA LEU A 140 1.05 11.04 -10.14
C LEU A 140 0.30 10.77 -8.84
N ILE A 141 0.68 9.69 -8.14
CA ILE A 141 0.39 9.46 -6.73
C ILE A 141 1.67 9.67 -5.93
N THR A 142 1.63 10.50 -4.88
CA THR A 142 2.77 10.67 -3.97
C THR A 142 2.31 10.97 -2.54
N GLY A 143 3.04 10.45 -1.56
CA GLY A 143 2.82 10.75 -0.15
C GLY A 143 3.33 12.14 0.21
N ILE A 144 2.55 12.88 0.99
CA ILE A 144 2.82 14.25 1.44
C ILE A 144 2.37 14.46 2.89
N PRO A 145 3.03 15.34 3.65
CA PRO A 145 2.43 15.92 4.84
C PRO A 145 1.35 16.94 4.42
N GLN A 146 0.20 16.89 5.05
CA GLN A 146 -0.88 17.83 4.80
C GLN A 146 -1.31 18.51 6.10
N ARG A 147 -1.45 19.84 6.08
CA ARG A 147 -2.03 20.62 7.17
C ARG A 147 -3.31 21.28 6.70
N VAL A 148 -4.38 21.09 7.47
CA VAL A 148 -5.72 21.59 7.16
C VAL A 148 -6.24 22.36 8.36
N SER A 149 -6.70 23.60 8.15
CA SER A 149 -7.42 24.36 9.16
C SER A 149 -8.87 23.97 9.18
N ILE A 150 -9.37 23.49 10.32
CA ILE A 150 -10.77 23.14 10.53
C ILE A 150 -11.29 24.05 11.65
N GLY A 151 -11.95 25.14 11.28
CA GLY A 151 -12.25 26.22 12.20
C GLY A 151 -10.95 26.88 12.69
N GLU A 152 -10.77 26.95 14.02
CA GLU A 152 -9.56 27.47 14.65
C GLU A 152 -8.45 26.42 14.87
N GLU A 153 -8.75 25.15 14.62
CA GLU A 153 -7.83 24.02 14.86
C GLU A 153 -7.03 23.71 13.60
N LEU A 154 -5.70 23.62 13.73
CA LEU A 154 -4.80 23.16 12.67
C LEU A 154 -4.54 21.66 12.84
N LYS A 155 -5.06 20.85 11.91
CA LYS A 155 -4.86 19.41 11.90
C LYS A 155 -3.78 18.99 10.90
N SER A 156 -2.94 18.07 11.31
CA SER A 156 -1.91 17.45 10.47
C SER A 156 -2.35 16.05 10.04
N TYR A 157 -2.19 15.74 8.76
CA TYR A 157 -2.53 14.44 8.19
C TYR A 157 -1.33 13.86 7.45
N ASN A 158 -1.16 12.55 7.57
CA ASN A 158 -0.36 11.76 6.64
C ASN A 158 -1.24 11.51 5.41
N SER A 159 -0.87 12.07 4.27
CA SER A 159 -1.76 12.10 3.09
C SER A 159 -1.05 11.60 1.84
N ALA A 160 -1.84 11.13 0.88
CA ALA A 160 -1.45 10.97 -0.51
C ALA A 160 -2.12 12.04 -1.34
N ILE A 161 -1.41 12.61 -2.31
CA ILE A 161 -2.00 13.44 -3.36
C ILE A 161 -2.04 12.65 -4.67
N PHE A 162 -3.14 12.76 -5.38
CA PHE A 162 -3.35 12.26 -6.73
C PHE A 162 -3.56 13.46 -7.65
N MET A 163 -2.73 13.59 -8.71
CA MET A 163 -2.73 14.79 -9.55
C MET A 163 -2.30 14.51 -10.99
N ASN A 164 -2.61 15.45 -11.91
CA ASN A 164 -2.18 15.43 -13.29
C ASN A 164 -1.65 16.82 -13.76
N SER A 165 -1.24 16.92 -15.01
CA SER A 165 -0.73 18.15 -15.62
C SER A 165 -1.80 19.24 -15.83
N ASP A 166 -3.09 18.87 -15.97
CA ASP A 166 -4.20 19.81 -16.23
C ASP A 166 -4.58 20.65 -15.02
N GLY A 167 -3.82 20.55 -13.93
CA GLY A 167 -4.09 21.25 -12.69
C GLY A 167 -5.01 20.51 -11.73
N PHE A 168 -5.57 19.36 -12.14
CA PHE A 168 -6.34 18.51 -11.24
C PHE A 168 -5.47 17.97 -10.10
N TYR A 169 -6.00 18.00 -8.90
CA TYR A 169 -5.46 17.25 -7.77
C TYR A 169 -6.56 16.91 -6.79
N ASP A 170 -6.35 15.82 -6.06
CA ASP A 170 -7.20 15.39 -4.97
C ASP A 170 -6.37 14.64 -3.93
N THR A 171 -6.88 14.47 -2.71
CA THR A 171 -6.10 13.91 -1.59
C THR A 171 -6.83 12.78 -0.90
N TYR A 172 -6.06 11.82 -0.42
CA TYR A 172 -6.48 10.78 0.53
C TYR A 172 -5.73 10.98 1.84
N GLN A 173 -6.43 10.93 2.96
CA GLN A 173 -5.86 11.03 4.30
C GLN A 173 -5.84 9.66 4.96
N LYS A 174 -4.69 9.26 5.50
CA LYS A 174 -4.51 7.95 6.15
C LYS A 174 -5.55 7.70 7.23
N ILE A 175 -6.20 6.54 7.17
CA ILE A 175 -7.28 6.17 8.09
C ILE A 175 -6.76 5.36 9.28
N PHE A 176 -5.88 4.38 9.03
CA PHE A 176 -5.30 3.54 10.07
C PHE A 176 -3.92 4.06 10.48
N LEU A 177 -3.90 4.88 11.53
CA LEU A 177 -2.67 5.42 12.08
C LEU A 177 -1.94 4.36 12.91
N VAL A 178 -0.59 4.40 12.87
CA VAL A 178 0.26 3.52 13.67
C VAL A 178 0.28 4.01 15.13
N PRO A 179 -0.19 3.18 16.08
CA PRO A 179 -0.16 3.55 17.50
C PRO A 179 1.28 3.84 17.97
N PHE A 180 1.45 4.86 18.80
CA PHE A 180 2.72 5.34 19.37
C PHE A 180 3.76 5.88 18.38
N ALA A 181 3.49 5.80 17.08
CA ALA A 181 4.33 6.40 16.03
C ALA A 181 3.65 7.59 15.35
N GLU A 182 2.36 7.47 15.05
CA GLU A 182 1.59 8.51 14.37
C GLU A 182 0.54 9.17 15.27
N TYR A 183 0.13 8.49 16.34
CA TYR A 183 -0.73 9.04 17.37
C TYR A 183 -0.50 8.34 18.70
N VAL A 184 -0.83 8.99 19.82
CA VAL A 184 -0.78 8.40 21.16
C VAL A 184 -2.18 7.91 21.53
N PRO A 185 -2.41 6.56 21.62
CA PRO A 185 -3.67 6.02 22.09
C PRO A 185 -3.74 6.20 23.61
N PHE A 186 -4.89 6.62 24.14
CA PHE A 186 -5.18 6.76 25.57
C PHE A 186 -4.26 7.76 26.33
N PHE A 187 -4.84 8.60 27.17
CA PHE A 187 -4.13 9.56 28.06
C PHE A 187 -3.39 10.72 27.37
N ASN A 188 -3.91 11.29 26.26
CA ASN A 188 -3.33 12.47 25.61
C ASN A 188 -2.94 13.59 26.60
N ASN A 189 -3.73 13.81 27.66
CA ASN A 189 -3.47 14.86 28.64
C ASN A 189 -2.39 14.52 29.69
N TRP A 190 -1.98 13.27 29.82
CA TRP A 190 -0.98 12.83 30.79
C TRP A 190 0.38 12.57 30.14
N ILE A 191 0.38 12.00 28.94
CA ILE A 191 1.62 11.69 28.17
C ILE A 191 2.19 12.94 27.52
N SER A 192 1.37 13.90 27.09
CA SER A 192 1.84 15.20 26.58
C SER A 192 2.60 16.05 27.63
N LYS A 193 2.46 15.72 28.92
CA LYS A 193 3.25 16.32 30.00
C LYS A 193 4.61 15.64 30.23
N MET A 194 4.85 14.50 29.59
CA MET A 194 6.17 13.85 29.60
C MET A 194 6.93 14.33 28.36
N ASN A 195 7.81 15.32 28.55
CA ASN A 195 8.64 16.00 27.51
C ASN A 195 9.42 15.09 26.55
N GLN A 196 9.27 13.77 26.65
CA GLN A 196 9.91 12.78 25.74
C GLN A 196 9.12 12.50 24.47
N PHE A 197 7.86 13.00 24.36
CA PHE A 197 6.95 12.71 23.25
C PHE A 197 6.52 13.96 22.47
N ASP A 198 7.11 15.13 22.75
CA ASP A 198 6.79 16.38 22.05
C ASP A 198 7.14 16.35 20.55
N ASP A 199 8.08 15.47 20.14
CA ASP A 199 8.47 15.26 18.73
C ASP A 199 7.64 14.19 18.01
N LEU A 200 6.78 13.44 18.70
CA LEU A 200 5.86 12.51 18.08
C LEU A 200 4.70 13.30 17.48
N GLY A 201 4.83 13.61 16.19
CA GLY A 201 3.79 14.29 15.40
C GLY A 201 2.46 13.57 15.56
N SER A 202 1.48 14.20 16.21
CA SER A 202 0.12 13.68 16.29
C SER A 202 -0.56 13.93 14.96
N PHE A 203 -0.65 12.92 14.11
CA PHE A 203 -1.50 12.96 12.93
C PHE A 203 -2.97 12.79 13.30
N SER A 204 -3.82 13.49 12.60
CA SER A 204 -5.26 13.31 12.63
C SER A 204 -5.66 12.17 11.70
N LYS A 205 -6.65 11.38 12.11
CA LYS A 205 -7.19 10.27 11.33
C LYS A 205 -8.04 10.77 10.18
N GLY A 206 -7.85 10.24 8.98
CA GLY A 206 -8.76 10.39 7.84
C GLY A 206 -10.07 9.63 8.06
N ASN A 207 -11.13 10.03 7.36
CA ASN A 207 -12.47 9.43 7.49
C ASN A 207 -13.03 8.90 6.17
N ASP A 208 -12.44 9.27 5.03
CA ASP A 208 -13.01 8.99 3.71
C ASP A 208 -12.35 7.76 3.07
N TYR A 209 -13.17 6.75 2.80
CA TYR A 209 -12.80 5.60 1.96
C TYR A 209 -12.86 6.02 0.49
N LYS A 210 -11.77 6.61 0.00
CA LYS A 210 -11.79 7.37 -1.24
C LYS A 210 -11.39 6.53 -2.44
N THR A 211 -12.15 6.68 -3.52
CA THR A 211 -11.80 6.21 -4.85
C THR A 211 -11.46 7.39 -5.76
N PHE A 212 -10.62 7.15 -6.76
CA PHE A 212 -10.19 8.14 -7.73
C PHE A 212 -10.42 7.61 -9.14
N LYS A 213 -10.75 8.51 -10.06
CA LYS A 213 -10.89 8.16 -11.47
C LYS A 213 -9.56 8.39 -12.20
N LEU A 214 -8.98 7.31 -12.70
CA LEU A 214 -7.78 7.31 -13.53
C LEU A 214 -8.16 6.87 -14.95
N LYS A 215 -8.33 7.81 -15.89
CA LYS A 215 -8.88 7.54 -17.23
C LYS A 215 -10.24 6.83 -17.11
N SER A 216 -10.37 5.59 -17.61
CA SER A 216 -11.60 4.78 -17.51
C SER A 216 -11.64 3.88 -16.27
N ASN A 217 -10.61 3.89 -15.44
CA ASN A 217 -10.45 2.99 -14.29
C ASN A 217 -10.75 3.71 -12.99
N ILE A 218 -11.23 2.95 -12.00
CA ILE A 218 -11.41 3.41 -10.62
C ILE A 218 -10.31 2.80 -9.77
N ILE A 219 -9.59 3.65 -9.02
CA ILE A 219 -8.47 3.24 -8.19
C ILE A 219 -8.67 3.72 -6.75
N SER A 220 -7.98 3.11 -5.80
CA SER A 220 -7.87 3.62 -4.42
C SER A 220 -6.43 3.59 -3.93
N ILE A 221 -6.16 4.48 -2.97
CA ILE A 221 -4.84 4.65 -2.37
C ILE A 221 -4.91 4.26 -0.89
N MET A 222 -3.95 3.49 -0.43
CA MET A 222 -3.71 3.14 0.97
C MET A 222 -2.32 3.63 1.38
N ILE A 223 -2.17 4.09 2.61
CA ILE A 223 -0.89 4.57 3.12
C ILE A 223 -0.38 3.60 4.18
N CYS A 224 0.74 2.90 3.87
CA CYS A 224 1.50 2.09 4.81
C CYS A 224 0.60 1.11 5.60
N TYR A 225 0.40 1.35 6.89
CA TYR A 225 -0.38 0.52 7.80
C TYR A 225 -1.85 0.32 7.40
N ASP A 226 -2.41 1.19 6.55
CA ASP A 226 -3.75 0.98 5.97
C ASP A 226 -3.86 -0.38 5.28
N SER A 227 -2.79 -0.86 4.62
CA SER A 227 -2.75 -2.13 3.90
C SER A 227 -2.93 -3.36 4.81
N SER A 228 -2.66 -3.22 6.11
CA SER A 228 -2.90 -4.27 7.11
C SER A 228 -4.38 -4.52 7.34
N SER A 229 -5.24 -3.53 7.10
CA SER A 229 -6.68 -3.59 7.35
C SER A 229 -7.45 -4.19 6.17
N HIS A 230 -7.92 -5.44 6.34
CA HIS A 230 -8.88 -6.05 5.41
C HIS A 230 -10.14 -5.19 5.22
N LYS A 231 -10.71 -4.70 6.33
CA LYS A 231 -11.97 -3.95 6.28
C LYS A 231 -11.86 -2.68 5.47
N LEU A 232 -10.74 -1.96 5.57
CA LEU A 232 -10.48 -0.75 4.80
C LEU A 232 -10.35 -1.08 3.32
N ALA A 233 -9.46 -2.00 2.98
CA ALA A 233 -9.21 -2.39 1.59
C ALA A 233 -10.48 -2.95 0.93
N LYS A 234 -11.24 -3.79 1.66
CA LYS A 234 -12.52 -4.32 1.17
C LYS A 234 -13.52 -3.20 0.88
N LYS A 235 -13.65 -2.23 1.77
CA LYS A 235 -14.57 -1.11 1.55
C LYS A 235 -14.21 -0.30 0.31
N MET A 236 -12.92 -0.05 0.06
CA MET A 236 -12.45 0.62 -1.15
C MET A 236 -12.82 -0.16 -2.42
N VAL A 237 -12.69 -1.49 -2.40
CA VAL A 237 -13.08 -2.35 -3.53
C VAL A 237 -14.60 -2.41 -3.68
N ASP A 238 -15.36 -2.47 -2.59
CA ASP A 238 -16.84 -2.42 -2.61
C ASP A 238 -17.35 -1.09 -3.19
N GLU A 239 -16.58 0.00 -3.04
CA GLU A 239 -16.85 1.32 -3.64
C GLU A 239 -16.35 1.41 -5.10
N GLY A 240 -15.88 0.32 -5.66
CA GLY A 240 -15.57 0.16 -7.08
C GLY A 240 -14.08 0.22 -7.43
N ALA A 241 -13.17 0.26 -6.47
CA ALA A 241 -11.73 0.24 -6.80
C ALA A 241 -11.34 -1.04 -7.53
N GLU A 242 -10.77 -0.90 -8.71
CA GLU A 242 -10.32 -1.98 -9.59
C GLU A 242 -8.83 -2.29 -9.39
N VAL A 243 -8.06 -1.33 -8.87
CA VAL A 243 -6.65 -1.47 -8.50
C VAL A 243 -6.42 -0.74 -7.17
N LEU A 244 -5.66 -1.34 -6.27
CA LEU A 244 -5.26 -0.73 -5.01
C LEU A 244 -3.79 -0.31 -5.09
N PHE A 245 -3.51 0.94 -4.74
CA PHE A 245 -2.16 1.49 -4.66
C PHE A 245 -1.77 1.65 -3.20
N VAL A 246 -0.63 1.09 -2.81
CA VAL A 246 -0.05 1.20 -1.47
C VAL A 246 1.21 2.02 -1.55
N ILE A 247 1.26 3.12 -0.82
CA ILE A 247 2.48 3.91 -0.64
C ILE A 247 2.99 3.73 0.78
N THR A 248 4.28 3.42 0.95
CA THR A 248 4.86 3.12 2.26
C THR A 248 6.26 3.69 2.45
N ASN A 249 6.61 3.93 3.71
CA ASN A 249 7.96 4.32 4.08
C ASN A 249 8.44 3.45 5.25
N ASP A 250 9.19 2.40 4.91
CA ASP A 250 9.65 1.40 5.87
C ASP A 250 10.94 1.81 6.60
N SER A 251 11.48 3.01 6.33
CA SER A 251 12.72 3.52 6.93
C SER A 251 12.64 3.72 8.44
N TYR A 252 11.43 3.90 8.98
CA TYR A 252 11.20 4.17 10.40
C TYR A 252 10.97 2.91 11.25
N VAL A 253 10.95 1.73 10.62
CA VAL A 253 10.55 0.48 11.26
C VAL A 253 11.62 -0.60 11.11
N GLY A 254 11.54 -1.64 11.94
CA GLY A 254 12.56 -2.70 11.96
C GLY A 254 12.68 -3.48 10.67
N LYS A 255 13.81 -4.17 10.49
CA LYS A 255 14.21 -4.89 9.25
C LYS A 255 13.20 -5.92 8.73
N ALA A 256 12.29 -6.42 9.57
CA ALA A 256 11.25 -7.38 9.16
C ALA A 256 10.04 -6.70 8.50
N MET A 257 9.82 -5.40 8.75
CA MET A 257 8.62 -4.70 8.35
C MET A 257 8.43 -4.61 6.83
N PRO A 258 9.47 -4.33 6.00
CA PRO A 258 9.31 -4.32 4.55
C PRO A 258 8.72 -5.62 3.99
N PHE A 259 9.15 -6.77 4.54
CA PHE A 259 8.63 -8.07 4.13
C PHE A 259 7.16 -8.25 4.57
N GLN A 260 6.81 -7.82 5.80
CA GLN A 260 5.45 -7.92 6.31
C GLN A 260 4.49 -7.02 5.52
N HIS A 261 4.87 -5.78 5.21
CA HIS A 261 4.07 -4.87 4.38
C HIS A 261 3.82 -5.45 2.99
N PHE A 262 4.85 -6.01 2.36
CA PHE A 262 4.71 -6.62 1.05
C PHE A 262 3.81 -7.87 1.07
N GLU A 263 3.89 -8.69 2.12
CA GLU A 263 2.97 -9.84 2.30
C GLU A 263 1.53 -9.38 2.61
N HIS A 264 1.32 -8.25 3.33
CA HIS A 264 -0.01 -7.66 3.48
C HIS A 264 -0.59 -7.24 2.12
N ALA A 265 0.19 -6.55 1.28
CA ALA A 265 -0.22 -6.20 -0.08
C ALA A 265 -0.62 -7.43 -0.89
N LYS A 266 0.14 -8.53 -0.78
CA LYS A 266 -0.15 -9.81 -1.44
C LYS A 266 -1.43 -10.47 -0.93
N LEU A 267 -1.66 -10.42 0.39
CA LEU A 267 -2.91 -10.91 0.97
C LEU A 267 -4.11 -10.10 0.44
N ARG A 268 -3.99 -8.75 0.37
CA ARG A 268 -5.06 -7.90 -0.19
C ARG A 268 -5.37 -8.23 -1.64
N ALA A 269 -4.35 -8.45 -2.48
CA ALA A 269 -4.56 -8.81 -3.88
C ALA A 269 -5.36 -10.12 -4.05
N VAL A 270 -4.98 -11.16 -3.31
CA VAL A 270 -5.66 -12.46 -3.36
C VAL A 270 -7.06 -12.40 -2.76
N GLU A 271 -7.19 -11.77 -1.60
CA GLU A 271 -8.42 -11.71 -0.83
C GLU A 271 -9.53 -10.93 -1.56
N LEU A 272 -9.15 -9.81 -2.17
CA LEU A 272 -10.10 -8.91 -2.81
C LEU A 272 -10.23 -9.15 -4.33
N GLY A 273 -9.33 -9.93 -4.91
CA GLY A 273 -9.37 -10.27 -6.33
C GLY A 273 -9.02 -9.10 -7.26
N VAL A 274 -8.29 -8.10 -6.77
CA VAL A 274 -7.82 -6.93 -7.52
C VAL A 274 -6.29 -6.84 -7.48
N PRO A 275 -5.63 -6.26 -8.51
CA PRO A 275 -4.20 -5.99 -8.45
C PRO A 275 -3.85 -5.03 -7.32
N VAL A 276 -2.69 -5.23 -6.70
CA VAL A 276 -2.11 -4.31 -5.72
C VAL A 276 -0.73 -3.86 -6.20
N VAL A 277 -0.52 -2.55 -6.22
CA VAL A 277 0.75 -1.91 -6.56
C VAL A 277 1.30 -1.26 -5.30
N GLN A 278 2.51 -1.63 -4.89
CA GLN A 278 3.18 -1.02 -3.75
C GLN A 278 4.39 -0.22 -4.18
N SER A 279 4.48 1.04 -3.74
CA SER A 279 5.66 1.88 -3.82
C SER A 279 6.21 2.13 -2.42
N ALA A 280 7.43 1.72 -2.18
CA ALA A 280 8.15 1.90 -0.92
C ALA A 280 9.31 2.89 -1.08
N ASN A 281 9.65 3.62 0.00
CA ASN A 281 10.81 4.51 -0.04
C ASN A 281 12.14 3.72 -0.11
N ASN A 282 12.36 2.83 0.85
CA ASN A 282 13.55 1.96 0.92
C ASN A 282 13.18 0.50 1.18
N GLY A 283 11.88 0.19 1.27
CA GLY A 283 11.37 -1.16 1.47
C GLY A 283 11.28 -1.96 0.17
N ILE A 284 10.19 -2.70 0.01
CA ILE A 284 9.93 -3.52 -1.18
C ILE A 284 8.82 -2.87 -2.00
N SER A 285 9.17 -2.37 -3.17
CA SER A 285 8.21 -1.95 -4.19
C SER A 285 7.84 -3.12 -5.09
N GLY A 286 6.61 -3.14 -5.61
CA GLY A 286 6.24 -4.19 -6.54
C GLY A 286 4.78 -4.22 -6.93
N ILE A 287 4.45 -5.20 -7.76
CA ILE A 287 3.11 -5.41 -8.32
C ILE A 287 2.68 -6.85 -8.09
N ILE A 288 1.52 -6.99 -7.49
CA ILE A 288 0.93 -8.27 -7.14
C ILE A 288 -0.41 -8.42 -7.88
N LEU A 289 -0.57 -9.49 -8.64
CA LEU A 289 -1.80 -9.83 -9.32
C LEU A 289 -2.80 -10.52 -8.38
N PRO A 290 -4.10 -10.54 -8.71
CA PRO A 290 -5.13 -11.23 -7.92
C PRO A 290 -4.87 -12.73 -7.67
N SER A 291 -4.10 -13.37 -8.54
CA SER A 291 -3.62 -14.74 -8.30
C SER A 291 -2.58 -14.86 -7.17
N GLY A 292 -2.10 -13.73 -6.63
CA GLY A 292 -0.98 -13.65 -5.70
C GLY A 292 0.40 -13.72 -6.38
N LYS A 293 0.43 -13.80 -7.73
CA LYS A 293 1.69 -13.75 -8.49
C LYS A 293 2.30 -12.36 -8.37
N VAL A 294 3.54 -12.31 -7.93
CA VAL A 294 4.37 -11.10 -7.95
C VAL A 294 5.00 -10.98 -9.33
N VAL A 295 4.71 -9.90 -10.04
CA VAL A 295 5.23 -9.67 -11.41
C VAL A 295 6.38 -8.68 -11.44
N ILE A 296 6.41 -7.75 -10.48
CA ILE A 296 7.53 -6.84 -10.20
C ILE A 296 7.82 -6.92 -8.70
N LYS A 297 9.09 -6.90 -8.35
CA LYS A 297 9.57 -6.80 -6.97
C LYS A 297 10.95 -6.17 -6.95
N SER A 298 11.10 -5.06 -6.22
CA SER A 298 12.41 -4.48 -5.94
C SER A 298 13.13 -5.20 -4.80
N GLU A 299 14.42 -4.97 -4.69
CA GLU A 299 15.16 -5.26 -3.47
C GLU A 299 15.02 -4.09 -2.47
N ILE A 300 15.28 -4.38 -1.18
CA ILE A 300 15.38 -3.35 -0.15
C ILE A 300 16.56 -2.45 -0.49
N ASP A 301 16.40 -1.13 -0.26
CA ASP A 301 17.41 -0.11 -0.55
C ASP A 301 17.86 -0.04 -2.03
N GLN A 302 17.07 -0.57 -2.94
CA GLN A 302 17.30 -0.48 -4.39
C GLN A 302 16.63 0.78 -4.95
N ARG A 303 17.41 1.85 -5.18
CA ARG A 303 16.90 3.03 -5.89
C ARG A 303 16.65 2.72 -7.36
N GLY A 304 15.52 3.21 -7.90
CA GLY A 304 15.21 3.09 -9.32
C GLY A 304 13.74 3.21 -9.66
N VAL A 305 13.46 3.00 -10.93
CA VAL A 305 12.12 3.01 -11.51
C VAL A 305 11.76 1.61 -12.00
N PHE A 306 10.54 1.15 -11.69
CA PHE A 306 10.04 -0.16 -12.06
C PHE A 306 8.75 -0.01 -12.87
N ASN A 307 8.81 -0.39 -14.15
CA ASN A 307 7.72 -0.21 -15.11
C ASN A 307 6.99 -1.51 -15.41
N TYR A 308 5.67 -1.47 -15.48
CA TYR A 308 4.86 -2.64 -15.81
C TYR A 308 3.47 -2.25 -16.34
N ILE A 309 2.97 -3.00 -17.31
CA ILE A 309 1.60 -2.90 -17.78
C ILE A 309 0.75 -3.95 -17.07
N ILE A 310 -0.11 -3.50 -16.15
CA ILE A 310 -1.08 -4.37 -15.49
C ILE A 310 -2.26 -4.58 -16.42
N LYS A 311 -2.70 -5.84 -16.55
CA LYS A 311 -3.94 -6.20 -17.24
C LYS A 311 -4.95 -6.77 -16.23
N PHE A 312 -6.20 -6.31 -16.27
CA PHE A 312 -7.26 -6.68 -15.31
C PHE A 312 -8.69 -6.52 -15.85
#